data_39bb0fbf556a7635cde705b546405faa
#
_entry.id   39bb0fbf556a7635cde705b546405faa
#
_cell.length_a   1.000
_cell.length_b   1.000
_cell.length_c   1.000
_cell.angle_alpha   90.00
_cell.angle_beta   90.00
_cell.angle_gamma   90.00
#
_symmetry.space_group_name_H-M   'P 1'
#
loop_
_entity.id
_entity.type
_entity.pdbx_description
1 polymer ?
#
loop_
_entity_poly.entity_id
_entity_poly.type
_entity_poly.pdbx_seq_one_letter_code
_entity_poly.pdbx_strand_id
1 'polypeptide(L)'
;MDDEIHEMNDAVRQAIAGELQLMDPEVRSSRERAGRLLDPEFTEVGGSGRRWTHDTMLAELPDIPGSSAEAPRYEPSHISGVLLAPGLVHLTFETMLGGRRTRRSSIWREGDAGEGWRMYYHQATPVPPGVE
;
A
#
# COMPACT_ATOMS: atom_id res chain seq x y z
N MET A 1 1.74 -1.69 -29.74
CA MET A 1 0.62 -2.23 -28.93
C MET A 1 1.11 -3.19 -27.86
N ASP A 2 1.89 -4.19 -28.24
CA ASP A 2 2.42 -5.14 -27.26
C ASP A 2 3.30 -4.48 -26.20
N ASP A 3 4.08 -3.47 -26.58
CA ASP A 3 4.94 -2.72 -25.66
C ASP A 3 4.14 -1.94 -24.63
N GLU A 4 3.01 -1.32 -25.02
CA GLU A 4 2.15 -0.57 -24.12
C GLU A 4 1.51 -1.49 -23.08
N ILE A 5 1.00 -2.65 -23.53
CA ILE A 5 0.41 -3.63 -22.63
C ILE A 5 1.47 -4.17 -21.66
N HIS A 6 2.67 -4.40 -22.15
CA HIS A 6 3.78 -4.89 -21.34
C HIS A 6 4.17 -3.85 -20.27
N GLU A 7 4.27 -2.58 -20.63
CA GLU A 7 4.56 -1.50 -19.70
C GLU A 7 3.48 -1.37 -18.63
N MET A 8 2.19 -1.46 -19.02
CA MET A 8 1.08 -1.42 -18.08
C MET A 8 1.15 -2.56 -17.07
N ASN A 9 1.41 -3.78 -17.55
CA ASN A 9 1.50 -4.97 -16.70
C ASN A 9 2.71 -4.89 -15.76
N ASP A 10 3.83 -4.37 -16.24
CA ASP A 10 5.03 -4.22 -15.44
C ASP A 10 4.84 -3.17 -14.34
N ALA A 11 4.26 -2.02 -14.67
CA ALA A 11 3.96 -0.97 -13.70
C ALA A 11 3.03 -1.48 -12.61
N VAL A 12 1.96 -2.17 -12.98
CA VAL A 12 1.01 -2.73 -12.02
C VAL A 12 1.69 -3.78 -11.13
N ARG A 13 2.52 -4.65 -11.71
CA ARG A 13 3.25 -5.66 -10.92
C ARG A 13 4.20 -5.03 -9.92
N GLN A 14 4.89 -3.96 -10.30
CA GLN A 14 5.80 -3.26 -9.39
C GLN A 14 5.05 -2.59 -8.26
N ALA A 15 3.90 -1.96 -8.55
CA ALA A 15 3.05 -1.37 -7.54
C ALA A 15 2.52 -2.44 -6.56
N ILE A 16 2.07 -3.57 -7.07
CA ILE A 16 1.61 -4.69 -6.23
C ILE A 16 2.75 -5.21 -5.35
N ALA A 17 3.94 -5.36 -5.91
CA ALA A 17 5.10 -5.81 -5.14
C ALA A 17 5.39 -4.86 -3.98
N GLY A 18 5.33 -3.55 -4.22
CA GLY A 18 5.52 -2.55 -3.17
C GLY A 18 4.44 -2.63 -2.10
N GLU A 19 3.18 -2.80 -2.53
CA GLU A 19 2.04 -2.93 -1.61
C GLU A 19 2.22 -4.15 -0.68
N LEU A 20 2.63 -5.28 -1.24
CA LEU A 20 2.87 -6.49 -0.45
C LEU A 20 4.04 -6.34 0.51
N GLN A 21 5.09 -5.62 0.11
CA GLN A 21 6.20 -5.32 1.02
C GLN A 21 5.74 -4.49 2.21
N LEU A 22 4.86 -3.51 2.00
CA LEU A 22 4.33 -2.68 3.09
C LEU A 22 3.40 -3.46 4.03
N MET A 23 2.99 -4.65 3.68
CA MET A 23 2.23 -5.54 4.56
C MET A 23 3.14 -6.49 5.35
N ASP A 24 4.42 -6.61 4.98
CA ASP A 24 5.37 -7.48 5.65
C ASP A 24 5.79 -6.87 6.99
N PRO A 25 5.61 -7.58 8.12
CA PRO A 25 6.02 -7.07 9.43
C PRO A 25 7.49 -6.64 9.50
N GLU A 26 8.39 -7.31 8.79
CA GLU A 26 9.80 -6.93 8.78
C GLU A 26 10.03 -5.57 8.13
N VAL A 27 9.27 -5.25 7.09
CA VAL A 27 9.32 -3.93 6.44
C VAL A 27 8.68 -2.89 7.34
N ARG A 28 7.50 -3.19 7.88
CA ARG A 28 6.75 -2.26 8.73
C ARG A 28 7.48 -1.90 10.01
N SER A 29 8.27 -2.80 10.55
CA SER A 29 9.08 -2.55 11.74
C SER A 29 10.39 -1.82 11.45
N SER A 30 10.71 -1.60 10.19
CA SER A 30 11.91 -0.88 9.74
C SER A 30 11.54 0.45 9.09
N ARG A 31 11.78 1.55 9.79
CA ARG A 31 11.51 2.89 9.24
C ARG A 31 12.29 3.15 7.96
N GLU A 32 13.51 2.65 7.87
CA GLU A 32 14.32 2.80 6.67
C GLU A 32 13.70 2.06 5.47
N ARG A 33 13.31 0.80 5.66
CA ARG A 33 12.74 0.01 4.58
C ARG A 33 11.36 0.53 4.16
N ALA A 34 10.50 0.84 5.13
CA ALA A 34 9.19 1.42 4.84
C ALA A 34 9.31 2.79 4.17
N GLY A 35 10.27 3.60 4.62
CA GLY A 35 10.50 4.94 4.07
C GLY A 35 10.90 4.93 2.59
N ARG A 36 11.52 3.85 2.12
CA ARG A 36 11.86 3.72 0.69
C ARG A 36 10.63 3.48 -0.18
N LEU A 37 9.55 2.98 0.43
CA LEU A 37 8.32 2.64 -0.29
C LEU A 37 7.26 3.75 -0.21
N LEU A 38 7.44 4.72 0.68
CA LEU A 38 6.52 5.84 0.82
C LEU A 38 7.06 7.07 0.09
N ASP A 39 6.20 7.66 -0.74
CA ASP A 39 6.51 8.92 -1.42
C ASP A 39 6.70 10.02 -0.37
N PRO A 40 7.64 10.97 -0.58
CA PRO A 40 7.79 12.09 0.36
C PRO A 40 6.51 12.88 0.58
N GLU A 41 5.60 12.89 -0.39
CA GLU A 41 4.30 13.55 -0.31
C GLU A 41 3.18 12.61 0.12
N PHE A 42 3.51 11.42 0.59
CA PHE A 42 2.53 10.42 1.01
C PHE A 42 1.52 10.96 2.00
N THR A 43 0.24 10.63 1.78
CA THR A 43 -0.83 10.85 2.73
C THR A 43 -1.72 9.62 2.78
N GLU A 44 -2.36 9.41 3.91
CA GLU A 44 -3.28 8.30 4.09
C GLU A 44 -4.48 8.73 4.92
N VAL A 45 -5.64 8.17 4.61
CA VAL A 45 -6.80 8.21 5.49
C VAL A 45 -7.02 6.78 5.99
N GLY A 46 -6.76 6.57 7.27
CA GLY A 46 -6.90 5.25 7.90
C GLY A 46 -8.35 4.87 8.15
N GLY A 47 -8.56 3.61 8.53
CA GLY A 47 -9.90 3.08 8.79
C GLY A 47 -10.66 3.77 9.92
N SER A 48 -9.97 4.46 10.82
CA SER A 48 -10.58 5.27 11.89
C SER A 48 -10.93 6.70 11.43
N GLY A 49 -10.56 7.06 10.20
CA GLY A 49 -10.66 8.42 9.70
C GLY A 49 -9.43 9.29 9.99
N ARG A 50 -8.46 8.76 10.71
CA ARG A 50 -7.23 9.50 11.01
C ARG A 50 -6.44 9.77 9.73
N ARG A 51 -5.91 10.98 9.60
CA ARG A 51 -5.02 11.37 8.51
C ARG A 51 -3.57 11.15 8.93
N TRP A 52 -2.80 10.59 8.01
CA TRP A 52 -1.39 10.34 8.19
C TRP A 52 -0.59 11.06 7.12
N THR A 53 0.59 11.51 7.47
CA THR A 53 1.59 12.02 6.53
C THR A 53 2.75 11.02 6.46
N HIS A 54 3.69 11.26 5.55
CA HIS A 54 4.92 10.49 5.47
C HIS A 54 5.61 10.38 6.85
N ASP A 55 5.80 11.52 7.51
CA ASP A 55 6.55 11.55 8.77
C ASP A 55 5.79 10.92 9.93
N THR A 56 4.48 11.19 10.04
CA THR A 56 3.71 10.60 11.13
C THR A 56 3.54 9.09 10.94
N MET A 57 3.41 8.64 9.70
CA MET A 57 3.34 7.21 9.43
C MET A 57 4.64 6.51 9.81
N LEU A 58 5.78 7.01 9.36
CA LEU A 58 7.06 6.38 9.68
C LEU A 58 7.38 6.38 11.17
N ALA A 59 6.94 7.41 11.89
CA ALA A 59 7.15 7.47 13.33
C ALA A 59 6.39 6.38 14.10
N GLU A 60 5.17 6.05 13.66
CA GLU A 60 4.30 5.15 14.40
C GLU A 60 4.14 3.77 13.78
N LEU A 61 4.53 3.59 12.50
CA LEU A 61 4.31 2.34 11.78
C LEU A 61 4.78 1.08 12.53
N PRO A 62 5.95 1.06 13.17
CA PRO A 62 6.39 -0.14 13.91
C PRO A 62 5.46 -0.56 15.04
N ASP A 63 4.65 0.37 15.56
CA ASP A 63 3.75 0.14 16.70
C ASP A 63 2.30 -0.12 16.25
N ILE A 64 2.02 -0.01 14.96
CA ILE A 64 0.66 -0.21 14.42
C ILE A 64 0.40 -1.72 14.25
N PRO A 65 -0.85 -2.20 14.46
CA PRO A 65 -1.18 -3.60 14.19
C PRO A 65 -0.76 -4.04 12.80
N GLY A 66 -0.25 -5.26 12.69
CA GLY A 66 0.30 -5.80 11.45
C GLY A 66 1.81 -5.65 11.32
N SER A 67 2.46 -4.95 12.27
CA SER A 67 3.91 -4.70 12.23
C SER A 67 4.73 -5.65 13.10
N SER A 68 4.09 -6.56 13.83
CA SER A 68 4.77 -7.54 14.67
C SER A 68 4.74 -8.92 14.02
N ALA A 69 5.88 -9.60 14.01
CA ALA A 69 5.97 -10.96 13.51
C ALA A 69 5.23 -11.97 14.40
N GLU A 70 4.97 -11.60 15.65
CA GLU A 70 4.31 -12.47 16.64
C GLU A 70 2.80 -12.24 16.75
N ALA A 71 2.27 -11.27 16.02
CA ALA A 71 0.85 -10.90 16.02
C ALA A 71 0.23 -11.22 14.65
N PRO A 72 -1.10 -11.07 14.50
CA PRO A 72 -1.74 -11.29 13.21
C PRO A 72 -1.12 -10.44 12.10
N ARG A 73 -1.00 -11.03 10.92
CA ARG A 73 -0.45 -10.38 9.73
C ARG A 73 -1.59 -10.02 8.79
N TYR A 74 -1.36 -9.03 7.94
CA TYR A 74 -2.29 -8.72 6.87
C TYR A 74 -2.38 -9.88 5.88
N GLU A 75 -3.61 -10.26 5.53
CA GLU A 75 -3.91 -11.24 4.50
C GLU A 75 -4.61 -10.52 3.35
N PRO A 76 -3.87 -10.21 2.27
CA PRO A 76 -4.47 -9.50 1.13
C PRO A 76 -5.25 -10.44 0.22
N SER A 77 -6.26 -9.89 -0.45
CA SER A 77 -7.03 -10.61 -1.46
C SER A 77 -7.56 -9.63 -2.51
N HIS A 78 -7.93 -10.17 -3.68
CA HIS A 78 -8.56 -9.42 -4.76
C HIS A 78 -7.76 -8.19 -5.21
N ILE A 79 -6.43 -8.32 -5.27
CA ILE A 79 -5.57 -7.22 -5.71
C ILE A 79 -5.73 -7.01 -7.20
N SER A 80 -6.14 -5.80 -7.58
CA SER A 80 -6.32 -5.37 -8.96
C SER A 80 -5.69 -4.01 -9.17
N GLY A 81 -5.10 -3.79 -10.32
CA GLY A 81 -4.42 -2.52 -10.60
C GLY A 81 -4.69 -2.00 -12.01
N VAL A 82 -4.65 -0.68 -12.13
CA VAL A 82 -4.82 0.02 -13.39
C VAL A 82 -3.72 1.08 -13.52
N LEU A 83 -3.07 1.13 -14.68
CA LEU A 83 -2.19 2.24 -15.01
C LEU A 83 -3.06 3.42 -15.43
N LEU A 84 -3.15 4.44 -14.57
CA LEU A 84 -3.97 5.63 -14.82
C LEU A 84 -3.33 6.57 -15.83
N ALA A 85 -2.01 6.66 -15.78
CA ALA A 85 -1.18 7.50 -16.63
C ALA A 85 0.25 6.98 -16.52
N PRO A 86 1.15 7.36 -17.43
CA PRO A 86 2.57 6.98 -17.26
C PRO A 86 3.06 7.36 -15.86
N GLY A 87 3.63 6.37 -15.15
CA GLY A 87 4.14 6.60 -13.81
C GLY A 87 3.10 6.68 -12.68
N LEU A 88 1.83 6.28 -12.95
CA LEU A 88 0.78 6.39 -11.94
C LEU A 88 -0.15 5.16 -11.99
N VAL A 89 -0.12 4.36 -10.92
CA VAL A 89 -0.93 3.14 -10.80
C VAL A 89 -1.92 3.27 -9.65
N HIS A 90 -3.15 2.83 -9.89
CA HIS A 90 -4.18 2.72 -8.85
C HIS A 90 -4.41 1.24 -8.55
N LEU A 91 -4.25 0.86 -7.28
CA LEU A 91 -4.55 -0.49 -6.79
C LEU A 91 -5.79 -0.47 -5.92
N THR A 92 -6.62 -1.49 -6.06
CA THR A 92 -7.70 -1.79 -5.12
C THR A 92 -7.56 -3.22 -4.64
N PHE A 93 -7.86 -3.45 -3.39
CA PHE A 93 -7.74 -4.77 -2.78
C PHE A 93 -8.47 -4.82 -1.45
N GLU A 94 -8.51 -6.00 -0.85
CA GLU A 94 -9.02 -6.19 0.50
C GLU A 94 -7.93 -6.78 1.38
N THR A 95 -8.01 -6.50 2.66
CA THR A 95 -7.17 -7.17 3.66
C THR A 95 -8.02 -7.73 4.77
N MET A 96 -7.53 -8.81 5.37
CA MET A 96 -8.02 -9.33 6.62
C MET A 96 -6.90 -9.21 7.63
N LEU A 97 -7.19 -8.65 8.80
CA LEU A 97 -6.22 -8.54 9.90
C LEU A 97 -6.93 -8.82 11.20
N GLY A 98 -6.60 -9.94 11.84
CA GLY A 98 -7.22 -10.32 13.11
C GLY A 98 -8.75 -10.41 13.02
N GLY A 99 -9.28 -10.95 11.92
CA GLY A 99 -10.72 -11.07 11.70
C GLY A 99 -11.40 -9.81 11.18
N ARG A 100 -10.66 -8.72 10.98
CA ARG A 100 -11.22 -7.46 10.47
C ARG A 100 -10.96 -7.33 8.98
N ARG A 101 -12.05 -7.18 8.22
CA ARG A 101 -12.01 -6.99 6.77
C ARG A 101 -11.99 -5.51 6.45
N THR A 102 -11.10 -5.12 5.56
CA THR A 102 -10.96 -3.72 5.14
C THR A 102 -10.78 -3.66 3.62
N ARG A 103 -11.50 -2.75 2.98
CA ARG A 103 -11.28 -2.43 1.56
C ARG A 103 -10.30 -1.29 1.47
N ARG A 104 -9.35 -1.41 0.53
CA ARG A 104 -8.25 -0.47 0.42
C ARG A 104 -8.07 0.02 -0.99
N SER A 105 -7.59 1.25 -1.10
CA SER A 105 -7.29 1.91 -2.36
C SER A 105 -5.95 2.61 -2.20
N SER A 106 -5.04 2.38 -3.13
CA SER A 106 -3.70 2.99 -3.11
C SER A 106 -3.36 3.59 -4.44
N ILE A 107 -2.66 4.72 -4.41
CA ILE A 107 -2.03 5.30 -5.60
C ILE A 107 -0.53 5.13 -5.46
N TRP A 108 0.10 4.52 -6.46
CA TRP A 108 1.55 4.35 -6.54
C TRP A 108 2.09 5.24 -7.65
N ARG A 109 3.16 5.93 -7.36
CA ARG A 109 3.80 6.88 -8.26
C ARG A 109 5.24 6.47 -8.52
N GLU A 110 5.64 6.49 -9.79
CA GLU A 110 7.03 6.24 -10.14
C GLU A 110 7.85 7.50 -9.82
N GLY A 111 8.94 7.31 -9.11
CA GLY A 111 9.86 8.41 -8.82
C GLY A 111 10.73 8.75 -10.04
N ASP A 112 11.59 9.73 -9.86
CA ASP A 112 12.56 10.10 -10.89
C ASP A 112 13.47 8.91 -11.20
N ALA A 113 14.23 9.01 -12.29
CA ALA A 113 15.04 7.90 -12.81
C ALA A 113 15.79 7.14 -11.70
N GLY A 114 15.48 5.84 -11.57
CA GLY A 114 16.14 4.95 -10.63
C GLY A 114 15.58 4.94 -9.21
N GLU A 115 14.59 5.76 -8.90
CA GLU A 115 14.01 5.80 -7.55
C GLU A 115 12.93 4.75 -7.29
N GLY A 116 12.41 4.13 -8.36
CA GLY A 116 11.37 3.10 -8.25
C GLY A 116 9.99 3.65 -7.92
N TRP A 117 9.08 2.74 -7.61
CA TRP A 117 7.69 3.07 -7.31
C TRP A 117 7.50 3.29 -5.83
N ARG A 118 6.70 4.33 -5.46
CA ARG A 118 6.41 4.68 -4.07
C ARG A 118 4.93 4.91 -3.89
N MET A 119 4.42 4.56 -2.72
CA MET A 119 3.02 4.82 -2.38
C MET A 119 2.83 6.31 -2.16
N TYR A 120 1.94 6.90 -2.96
CA TYR A 120 1.60 8.32 -2.87
C TYR A 120 0.38 8.57 -1.99
N TYR A 121 -0.62 7.69 -2.07
CA TYR A 121 -1.85 7.81 -1.31
C TYR A 121 -2.38 6.45 -0.92
N HIS A 122 -3.02 6.38 0.24
CA HIS A 122 -3.70 5.16 0.68
C HIS A 122 -4.97 5.52 1.44
N GLN A 123 -6.04 4.74 1.22
CA GLN A 123 -7.28 4.88 1.98
C GLN A 123 -7.80 3.52 2.40
N ALA A 124 -8.24 3.42 3.64
CA ALA A 124 -8.79 2.20 4.21
C ALA A 124 -10.23 2.43 4.64
N THR A 125 -11.11 1.51 4.27
CA THR A 125 -12.53 1.54 4.65
C THR A 125 -12.88 0.20 5.29
N PRO A 126 -13.15 0.18 6.61
CA PRO A 126 -13.58 -1.05 7.28
C PRO A 126 -14.88 -1.57 6.68
N VAL A 127 -15.00 -2.89 6.55
CA VAL A 127 -16.22 -3.53 6.04
C VAL A 127 -16.93 -4.18 7.23
N PRO A 128 -18.10 -3.65 7.64
CA PRO A 128 -18.84 -4.25 8.75
C PRO A 128 -19.35 -5.64 8.42
N PRO A 129 -19.59 -6.49 9.43
CA PRO A 129 -20.24 -7.79 9.21
C PRO A 129 -21.55 -7.62 8.46
N GLY A 130 -21.82 -8.50 7.50
CA GLY A 130 -23.05 -8.47 6.70
C GLY A 130 -22.98 -7.60 5.44
N VAL A 131 -21.90 -6.88 5.24
CA VAL A 131 -21.65 -6.12 4.01
C VAL A 131 -20.82 -7.00 3.07
N GLU A 132 -21.25 -7.09 1.81
CA GLU A 132 -20.55 -7.87 0.78
C GLU A 132 -19.25 -7.25 0.30
#